data_eec43af483cdd58c86e3395291d4a2ed
#
_entry.id   eec43af483cdd58c86e3395291d4a2ed
#
_cell.length_a   1.000
_cell.length_b   1.000
_cell.length_c   1.000
_cell.angle_alpha   90.00
_cell.angle_beta   90.00
_cell.angle_gamma   90.00
#
_symmetry.space_group_name_H-M   'P 1'
#
loop_
_entity.id
_entity.type
_entity.pdbx_description
1 polymer ?
#
loop_
_entity_poly.entity_id
_entity_poly.type
_entity_poly.pdbx_seq_one_letter_code
_entity_poly.pdbx_strand_id
1 'polypeptide(L)'
;MEFYYLPEEHRAIHTACFEVVRQIEKFIVGKDYLFLQVTSSELSREDKAHLDECGDIWDFLKKYKEEQFYTLLNKQLILGLLKDFCYFMQESMDCSNKMRLVVSYALLRRPIVDNLKILLRILMDESFYDNFIEKDDYDPAYMKDDELKSLLNKTDEIRFTKPITGSFIYECIYEKTNPGSVINLSNRAIHPVTTKPWNKTGSMNCNFMFTTPTDTAELWKHYYIYLPAILIFYSELFNCAVFGLFKDEVNMELYPKRLEKLAKIMETAFPKKS
;
A
#
# COMPACT_ATOMS: atom_id res chain seq x y z
N MET A 1 -21.11 -10.37 3.30
CA MET A 1 -19.92 -11.10 2.79
C MET A 1 -20.18 -12.58 3.00
N GLU A 2 -19.88 -13.40 2.00
CA GLU A 2 -19.99 -14.85 2.10
C GLU A 2 -18.64 -15.44 2.52
N PHE A 3 -18.67 -16.36 3.51
CA PHE A 3 -17.47 -17.08 3.95
C PHE A 3 -17.51 -18.51 3.41
N TYR A 4 -16.41 -18.93 2.75
CA TYR A 4 -16.32 -20.28 2.16
C TYR A 4 -15.58 -21.24 3.11
N TYR A 5 -14.26 -21.11 3.21
CA TYR A 5 -13.42 -22.01 4.02
C TYR A 5 -12.74 -21.30 5.18
N LEU A 6 -12.94 -19.96 5.31
CA LEU A 6 -12.30 -19.18 6.36
C LEU A 6 -12.82 -19.62 7.74
N PRO A 7 -11.92 -20.01 8.66
CA PRO A 7 -12.28 -20.37 10.03
C PRO A 7 -13.03 -19.25 10.75
N GLU A 8 -13.95 -19.63 11.63
CA GLU A 8 -14.84 -18.68 12.32
C GLU A 8 -14.08 -17.62 13.11
N GLU A 9 -13.00 -18.01 13.78
CA GLU A 9 -12.15 -17.12 14.56
C GLU A 9 -11.49 -15.99 13.75
N HIS A 10 -11.38 -16.13 12.43
CA HIS A 10 -10.79 -15.13 11.54
C HIS A 10 -11.82 -14.25 10.82
N ARG A 11 -13.12 -14.58 10.86
CA ARG A 11 -14.16 -13.88 10.07
C ARG A 11 -14.36 -12.43 10.46
N ALA A 12 -14.34 -12.13 11.76
CA ALA A 12 -14.51 -10.77 12.25
C ALA A 12 -13.34 -9.87 11.79
N ILE A 13 -12.09 -10.34 11.96
CA ILE A 13 -10.90 -9.62 11.51
C ILE A 13 -10.88 -9.47 9.99
N HIS A 14 -11.24 -10.52 9.25
CA HIS A 14 -11.34 -10.46 7.79
C HIS A 14 -12.33 -9.39 7.33
N THR A 15 -13.52 -9.33 7.94
CA THR A 15 -14.51 -8.29 7.64
C THR A 15 -13.97 -6.90 7.92
N ALA A 16 -13.30 -6.70 9.05
CA ALA A 16 -12.69 -5.42 9.40
C ALA A 16 -11.60 -5.02 8.39
N CYS A 17 -10.75 -5.95 7.95
CA CYS A 17 -9.77 -5.72 6.90
C CYS A 17 -10.41 -5.24 5.58
N PHE A 18 -11.50 -5.88 5.16
CA PHE A 18 -12.27 -5.44 3.99
C PHE A 18 -12.82 -4.04 4.15
N GLU A 19 -13.35 -3.68 5.33
CA GLU A 19 -13.85 -2.33 5.57
C GLU A 19 -12.72 -1.28 5.53
N VAL A 20 -11.51 -1.60 5.98
CA VAL A 20 -10.36 -0.69 5.82
C VAL A 20 -10.02 -0.51 4.34
N VAL A 21 -9.93 -1.59 3.56
CA VAL A 21 -9.65 -1.49 2.12
C VAL A 21 -10.75 -0.69 1.41
N ARG A 22 -12.01 -0.89 1.73
CA ARG A 22 -13.13 -0.08 1.21
C ARG A 22 -13.01 1.40 1.55
N GLN A 23 -12.45 1.75 2.74
CA GLN A 23 -12.19 3.16 3.05
C GLN A 23 -11.10 3.75 2.14
N ILE A 24 -10.06 2.96 1.82
CA ILE A 24 -9.02 3.37 0.88
C ILE A 24 -9.60 3.48 -0.54
N GLU A 25 -10.38 2.50 -0.97
CA GLU A 25 -11.04 2.47 -2.29
C GLU A 25 -11.91 3.70 -2.57
N LYS A 26 -12.47 4.35 -1.52
CA LYS A 26 -13.22 5.60 -1.68
C LYS A 26 -12.43 6.73 -2.33
N PHE A 27 -11.11 6.74 -2.23
CA PHE A 27 -10.28 7.68 -2.97
C PHE A 27 -10.36 7.45 -4.49
N ILE A 28 -10.69 6.22 -4.92
CA ILE A 28 -10.80 5.86 -6.33
C ILE A 28 -12.22 6.12 -6.86
N VAL A 29 -13.25 5.71 -6.09
CA VAL A 29 -14.64 5.72 -6.59
C VAL A 29 -15.50 6.84 -6.02
N GLY A 30 -15.02 7.57 -5.02
CA GLY A 30 -15.78 8.62 -4.34
C GLY A 30 -15.83 9.92 -5.14
N LYS A 31 -17.02 10.52 -5.23
CA LYS A 31 -17.22 11.80 -5.93
C LYS A 31 -16.37 12.94 -5.38
N ASP A 32 -16.12 12.94 -4.07
CA ASP A 32 -15.30 13.94 -3.38
C ASP A 32 -13.82 13.89 -3.78
N TYR A 33 -13.38 12.85 -4.48
CA TYR A 33 -12.00 12.60 -4.89
C TYR A 33 -11.81 12.52 -6.41
N LEU A 34 -12.80 12.98 -7.18
CA LEU A 34 -12.72 12.99 -8.66
C LEU A 34 -11.52 13.79 -9.18
N PHE A 35 -11.04 14.79 -8.43
CA PHE A 35 -9.85 15.57 -8.76
C PHE A 35 -8.59 14.72 -8.93
N LEU A 36 -8.51 13.54 -8.29
CA LEU A 36 -7.40 12.60 -8.47
C LEU A 36 -7.38 11.97 -9.87
N GLN A 37 -8.56 11.88 -10.54
CA GLN A 37 -8.71 11.21 -11.83
C GLN A 37 -8.77 12.16 -13.01
N VAL A 38 -9.22 13.38 -12.75
CA VAL A 38 -9.44 14.38 -13.81
C VAL A 38 -8.70 15.65 -13.43
N THR A 39 -7.86 16.12 -14.34
CA THR A 39 -7.23 17.42 -14.26
C THR A 39 -7.69 18.23 -15.48
N SER A 40 -8.32 19.36 -15.24
CA SER A 40 -8.67 20.31 -16.29
C SER A 40 -7.87 21.59 -16.10
N SER A 41 -7.34 22.14 -17.18
CA SER A 41 -6.62 23.39 -17.17
C SER A 41 -7.04 24.21 -18.39
N GLU A 42 -7.30 25.50 -18.18
CA GLU A 42 -7.51 26.41 -19.30
C GLU A 42 -6.14 26.82 -19.86
N LEU A 43 -5.95 26.56 -21.15
CA LEU A 43 -4.75 26.94 -21.87
C LEU A 43 -4.95 28.27 -22.60
N SER A 44 -4.08 29.24 -22.37
CA SER A 44 -3.99 30.46 -23.14
C SER A 44 -3.61 30.16 -24.60
N ARG A 45 -3.65 31.18 -25.49
CA ARG A 45 -3.15 31.01 -26.85
C ARG A 45 -1.66 30.73 -26.91
N GLU A 46 -0.90 31.33 -26.01
CA GLU A 46 0.53 31.12 -25.86
C GLU A 46 0.83 29.70 -25.36
N ASP A 47 0.10 29.21 -24.36
CA ASP A 47 0.22 27.83 -23.85
C ASP A 47 -0.05 26.79 -24.96
N LYS A 48 -1.05 27.05 -25.83
CA LYS A 48 -1.33 26.15 -26.96
C LYS A 48 -0.18 26.11 -27.97
N ALA A 49 0.41 27.25 -28.27
CA ALA A 49 1.57 27.33 -29.17
C ALA A 49 2.77 26.56 -28.58
N HIS A 50 3.06 26.72 -27.28
CA HIS A 50 4.12 25.99 -26.60
C HIS A 50 3.85 24.48 -26.51
N LEU A 51 2.60 24.07 -26.32
CA LEU A 51 2.21 22.65 -26.32
C LEU A 51 2.41 22.04 -27.71
N ASP A 52 2.02 22.77 -28.79
CA ASP A 52 2.24 22.34 -30.17
C ASP A 52 3.75 22.22 -30.50
N GLU A 53 4.59 23.12 -29.95
CA GLU A 53 6.05 23.06 -30.09
C GLU A 53 6.65 21.85 -29.35
N CYS A 54 6.21 21.54 -28.13
CA CYS A 54 6.71 20.40 -27.35
C CYS A 54 6.23 19.06 -27.89
N GLY A 55 5.03 19.00 -28.49
CA GLY A 55 4.41 17.79 -29.03
C GLY A 55 3.92 16.79 -27.96
N ASP A 56 4.26 17.01 -26.69
CA ASP A 56 3.84 16.19 -25.54
C ASP A 56 3.46 17.06 -24.35
N ILE A 57 2.40 16.67 -23.64
CA ILE A 57 1.87 17.40 -22.50
C ILE A 57 2.84 17.41 -21.31
N TRP A 58 3.59 16.34 -21.09
CA TRP A 58 4.54 16.24 -19.99
C TRP A 58 5.72 17.18 -20.17
N ASP A 59 6.28 17.22 -21.38
CA ASP A 59 7.37 18.12 -21.73
C ASP A 59 6.94 19.58 -21.63
N PHE A 60 5.73 19.89 -22.11
CA PHE A 60 5.13 21.21 -21.98
C PHE A 60 4.97 21.62 -20.51
N LEU A 61 4.35 20.77 -19.68
CA LEU A 61 4.14 21.06 -18.25
C LEU A 61 5.49 21.22 -17.52
N LYS A 62 6.43 20.32 -17.76
CA LYS A 62 7.76 20.36 -17.13
C LYS A 62 8.51 21.67 -17.47
N LYS A 63 8.38 22.16 -18.70
CA LYS A 63 9.12 23.35 -19.18
C LYS A 63 8.43 24.68 -18.82
N TYR A 64 7.11 24.73 -18.85
CA TYR A 64 6.36 25.99 -18.77
C TYR A 64 5.38 26.08 -17.60
N LYS A 65 5.03 24.97 -16.96
CA LYS A 65 4.00 24.88 -15.91
C LYS A 65 4.45 23.92 -14.79
N GLU A 66 5.59 24.17 -14.20
CA GLU A 66 6.25 23.26 -13.25
C GLU A 66 5.34 22.82 -12.09
N GLU A 67 4.60 23.73 -11.47
CA GLU A 67 3.67 23.40 -10.39
C GLU A 67 2.58 22.43 -10.85
N GLN A 68 2.03 22.64 -12.04
CA GLN A 68 1.03 21.74 -12.62
C GLN A 68 1.62 20.39 -13.00
N PHE A 69 2.88 20.36 -13.44
CA PHE A 69 3.62 19.14 -13.71
C PHE A 69 3.70 18.26 -12.45
N TYR A 70 4.16 18.80 -11.32
CA TYR A 70 4.25 18.05 -10.06
C TYR A 70 2.87 17.64 -9.54
N THR A 71 1.87 18.50 -9.67
CA THR A 71 0.49 18.15 -9.28
C THR A 71 -0.03 16.96 -10.08
N LEU A 72 0.13 16.97 -11.41
CA LEU A 72 -0.32 15.88 -12.27
C LEU A 72 0.47 14.59 -12.02
N LEU A 73 1.79 14.69 -11.84
CA LEU A 73 2.66 13.56 -11.51
C LEU A 73 2.23 12.91 -10.18
N ASN A 74 1.98 13.71 -9.15
CA ASN A 74 1.48 13.22 -7.86
C ASN A 74 0.14 12.52 -7.99
N LYS A 75 -0.81 13.09 -8.74
CA LYS A 75 -2.11 12.46 -8.98
C LYS A 75 -1.95 11.09 -9.64
N GLN A 76 -1.09 11.00 -10.67
CA GLN A 76 -0.85 9.76 -11.38
C GLN A 76 -0.20 8.69 -10.48
N LEU A 77 0.82 9.07 -9.71
CA LEU A 77 1.52 8.15 -8.80
C LEU A 77 0.58 7.67 -7.69
N ILE A 78 -0.08 8.59 -6.99
CA ILE A 78 -0.97 8.23 -5.88
C ILE A 78 -2.17 7.41 -6.36
N LEU A 79 -2.80 7.79 -7.47
CA LEU A 79 -3.92 7.02 -8.02
C LEU A 79 -3.49 5.62 -8.48
N GLY A 80 -2.31 5.49 -9.08
CA GLY A 80 -1.73 4.21 -9.47
C GLY A 80 -1.50 3.31 -8.26
N LEU A 81 -0.86 3.84 -7.20
CA LEU A 81 -0.63 3.11 -5.95
C LEU A 81 -1.93 2.72 -5.24
N LEU A 82 -2.93 3.60 -5.22
CA LEU A 82 -4.26 3.33 -4.65
C LEU A 82 -4.97 2.18 -5.38
N LYS A 83 -4.98 2.21 -6.72
CA LYS A 83 -5.60 1.15 -7.53
C LYS A 83 -4.91 -0.19 -7.34
N ASP A 84 -3.59 -0.22 -7.47
CA ASP A 84 -2.81 -1.44 -7.23
C ASP A 84 -3.09 -2.00 -5.84
N PHE A 85 -3.00 -1.14 -4.81
CA PHE A 85 -3.25 -1.56 -3.44
C PHE A 85 -4.63 -2.18 -3.26
N CYS A 86 -5.70 -1.47 -3.65
CA CYS A 86 -7.07 -1.93 -3.45
C CYS A 86 -7.34 -3.24 -4.21
N TYR A 87 -6.94 -3.34 -5.48
CA TYR A 87 -7.23 -4.51 -6.31
C TYR A 87 -6.48 -5.75 -5.81
N PHE A 88 -5.18 -5.63 -5.56
CA PHE A 88 -4.41 -6.76 -5.04
C PHE A 88 -4.86 -7.19 -3.64
N MET A 89 -5.23 -6.23 -2.78
CA MET A 89 -5.68 -6.55 -1.42
C MET A 89 -7.03 -7.25 -1.41
N GLN A 90 -7.99 -6.80 -2.21
CA GLN A 90 -9.31 -7.44 -2.34
C GLN A 90 -9.15 -8.88 -2.84
N GLU A 91 -8.37 -9.11 -3.90
CA GLU A 91 -8.12 -10.44 -4.44
C GLU A 91 -7.35 -11.33 -3.44
N SER A 92 -6.36 -10.77 -2.73
CA SER A 92 -5.63 -11.52 -1.71
C SER A 92 -6.56 -12.01 -0.60
N MET A 93 -7.42 -11.13 -0.08
CA MET A 93 -8.38 -11.48 0.97
C MET A 93 -9.43 -12.48 0.47
N ASP A 94 -9.90 -12.34 -0.77
CA ASP A 94 -10.83 -13.29 -1.38
C ASP A 94 -10.19 -14.68 -1.56
N CYS A 95 -8.93 -14.72 -1.99
CA CYS A 95 -8.14 -15.95 -2.05
C CYS A 95 -7.97 -16.60 -0.66
N SER A 96 -7.71 -15.80 0.38
CA SER A 96 -7.62 -16.29 1.76
C SER A 96 -8.95 -16.91 2.22
N ASN A 97 -10.08 -16.26 1.97
CA ASN A 97 -11.41 -16.77 2.27
C ASN A 97 -11.70 -18.12 1.57
N LYS A 98 -11.15 -18.33 0.39
CA LYS A 98 -11.27 -19.56 -0.44
C LYS A 98 -10.16 -20.59 -0.18
N MET A 99 -9.41 -20.47 0.90
CA MET A 99 -8.30 -21.38 1.26
C MET A 99 -7.17 -21.43 0.20
N ARG A 100 -7.06 -20.40 -0.65
CA ARG A 100 -6.02 -20.28 -1.68
C ARG A 100 -4.83 -19.45 -1.14
N LEU A 101 -4.28 -19.86 0.01
CA LEU A 101 -3.35 -19.04 0.78
C LEU A 101 -2.05 -18.72 0.04
N VAL A 102 -1.53 -19.64 -0.77
CA VAL A 102 -0.34 -19.35 -1.60
C VAL A 102 -0.59 -18.21 -2.55
N VAL A 103 -1.73 -18.21 -3.24
CA VAL A 103 -2.11 -17.11 -4.12
C VAL A 103 -2.32 -15.83 -3.32
N SER A 104 -2.98 -15.94 -2.16
CA SER A 104 -3.18 -14.82 -1.25
C SER A 104 -1.86 -14.14 -0.87
N TYR A 105 -0.87 -14.91 -0.41
CA TYR A 105 0.46 -14.37 -0.07
C TYR A 105 1.24 -13.85 -1.28
N ALA A 106 1.16 -14.49 -2.43
CA ALA A 106 1.79 -14.00 -3.66
C ALA A 106 1.26 -12.61 -4.05
N LEU A 107 -0.05 -12.39 -3.90
CA LEU A 107 -0.69 -11.12 -4.19
C LEU A 107 -0.29 -10.00 -3.21
N LEU A 108 0.14 -10.32 -1.98
CA LEU A 108 0.62 -9.30 -1.04
C LEU A 108 1.96 -8.68 -1.43
N ARG A 109 2.77 -9.35 -2.25
CA ARG A 109 4.14 -8.92 -2.55
C ARG A 109 4.18 -7.50 -3.11
N ARG A 110 3.48 -7.25 -4.21
CA ARG A 110 3.52 -5.96 -4.89
C ARG A 110 2.94 -4.82 -4.04
N PRO A 111 1.68 -4.89 -3.54
CA PRO A 111 1.10 -3.76 -2.83
C PRO A 111 1.76 -3.49 -1.48
N ILE A 112 2.19 -4.52 -0.75
CA ILE A 112 2.69 -4.34 0.63
C ILE A 112 4.21 -4.18 0.67
N VAL A 113 4.97 -4.93 -0.13
CA VAL A 113 6.43 -4.89 -0.03
C VAL A 113 7.05 -3.84 -0.96
N ASP A 114 6.59 -3.79 -2.21
CA ASP A 114 7.23 -2.94 -3.21
C ASP A 114 6.59 -1.54 -3.27
N ASN A 115 5.25 -1.44 -3.35
CA ASN A 115 4.56 -0.15 -3.44
C ASN A 115 4.67 0.70 -2.16
N LEU A 116 4.88 0.08 -0.97
CA LEU A 116 5.12 0.83 0.26
C LEU A 116 6.36 1.71 0.15
N LYS A 117 7.44 1.19 -0.42
CA LYS A 117 8.68 1.95 -0.58
C LYS A 117 8.47 3.19 -1.46
N ILE A 118 7.71 3.03 -2.54
CA ILE A 118 7.37 4.15 -3.44
C ILE A 118 6.54 5.19 -2.68
N LEU A 119 5.52 4.76 -1.94
CA LEU A 119 4.68 5.66 -1.15
C LEU A 119 5.48 6.39 -0.06
N LEU A 120 6.42 5.70 0.60
CA LEU A 120 7.33 6.29 1.58
C LEU A 120 8.23 7.35 0.95
N ARG A 121 8.78 7.10 -0.24
CA ARG A 121 9.57 8.10 -0.95
C ARG A 121 8.76 9.34 -1.30
N ILE A 122 7.57 9.17 -1.85
CA ILE A 122 6.69 10.29 -2.18
C ILE A 122 6.40 11.18 -0.94
N LEU A 123 6.24 10.56 0.24
CA LEU A 123 5.85 11.27 1.44
C LEU A 123 7.03 11.81 2.27
N MET A 124 8.19 11.15 2.25
CA MET A 124 9.26 11.34 3.23
C MET A 124 10.65 11.60 2.63
N ASP A 125 10.84 11.44 1.32
CA ASP A 125 12.13 11.60 0.65
C ASP A 125 12.11 12.86 -0.21
N GLU A 126 12.73 13.93 0.28
CA GLU A 126 12.80 15.22 -0.41
C GLU A 126 13.48 15.13 -1.78
N SER A 127 14.41 14.15 -1.96
CA SER A 127 15.13 13.96 -3.23
C SER A 127 14.39 13.05 -4.22
N PHE A 128 13.20 12.55 -3.87
CA PHE A 128 12.49 11.58 -4.70
C PHE A 128 12.21 12.09 -6.10
N TYR A 129 11.63 13.28 -6.21
CA TYR A 129 11.21 13.83 -7.51
C TYR A 129 12.38 14.11 -8.43
N ASP A 130 13.47 14.68 -7.92
CA ASP A 130 14.68 14.94 -8.69
C ASP A 130 15.26 13.63 -9.25
N ASN A 131 15.38 12.62 -8.37
CA ASN A 131 15.86 11.31 -8.81
C ASN A 131 14.94 10.64 -9.83
N PHE A 132 13.62 10.71 -9.61
CA PHE A 132 12.61 10.04 -10.43
C PHE A 132 12.47 10.68 -11.82
N ILE A 133 12.67 12.00 -11.91
CA ILE A 133 12.50 12.76 -13.16
C ILE A 133 13.81 12.83 -13.97
N GLU A 134 14.97 12.81 -13.30
CA GLU A 134 16.26 13.06 -13.95
C GLU A 134 17.09 11.80 -14.25
N LYS A 135 16.77 10.67 -13.60
CA LYS A 135 17.57 9.44 -13.71
C LYS A 135 16.77 8.32 -14.33
N ASP A 136 17.09 7.96 -15.56
CA ASP A 136 16.42 6.89 -16.31
C ASP A 136 16.54 5.50 -15.66
N ASP A 137 17.60 5.25 -14.87
CA ASP A 137 17.85 3.99 -14.18
C ASP A 137 17.38 3.96 -12.72
N TYR A 138 16.67 5.01 -12.26
CA TYR A 138 16.18 5.09 -10.90
C TYR A 138 15.02 4.13 -10.64
N ASP A 139 15.25 3.13 -9.78
CA ASP A 139 14.20 2.22 -9.29
C ASP A 139 13.66 2.70 -7.93
N PRO A 140 12.45 3.31 -7.88
CA PRO A 140 11.86 3.81 -6.64
C PRO A 140 11.50 2.71 -5.64
N ALA A 141 11.36 1.45 -6.08
CA ALA A 141 11.11 0.31 -5.21
C ALA A 141 12.40 -0.29 -4.62
N TYR A 142 13.57 0.07 -5.17
CA TYR A 142 14.83 -0.32 -4.56
C TYR A 142 15.18 0.60 -3.39
N MET A 143 15.35 0.03 -2.19
CA MET A 143 15.68 0.76 -0.98
C MET A 143 16.52 -0.12 -0.05
N LYS A 144 17.60 0.44 0.52
CA LYS A 144 18.41 -0.25 1.52
C LYS A 144 17.67 -0.39 2.84
N ASP A 145 17.95 -1.43 3.61
CA ASP A 145 17.24 -1.72 4.87
C ASP A 145 17.29 -0.54 5.87
N ASP A 146 18.45 0.14 6.00
CA ASP A 146 18.60 1.27 6.93
C ASP A 146 17.79 2.51 6.47
N GLU A 147 17.77 2.78 5.18
CA GLU A 147 16.98 3.84 4.57
C GLU A 147 15.48 3.56 4.78
N LEU A 148 15.04 2.33 4.52
CA LEU A 148 13.66 1.90 4.72
C LEU A 148 13.22 2.07 6.17
N LYS A 149 14.04 1.63 7.14
CA LYS A 149 13.77 1.83 8.57
C LYS A 149 13.67 3.31 8.93
N SER A 150 14.57 4.12 8.40
CA SER A 150 14.55 5.57 8.64
C SER A 150 13.26 6.22 8.13
N LEU A 151 12.86 5.92 6.88
CA LEU A 151 11.63 6.49 6.31
C LEU A 151 10.37 5.98 7.02
N LEU A 152 10.32 4.70 7.40
CA LEU A 152 9.22 4.15 8.19
C LEU A 152 9.08 4.87 9.54
N ASN A 153 10.18 5.08 10.26
CA ASN A 153 10.16 5.76 11.55
C ASN A 153 9.73 7.24 11.43
N LYS A 154 10.14 7.93 10.36
CA LYS A 154 9.65 9.30 10.08
C LYS A 154 8.14 9.36 9.94
N THR A 155 7.48 8.30 9.45
CA THR A 155 6.01 8.29 9.34
C THR A 155 5.31 8.41 10.70
N ASP A 156 5.97 8.08 11.82
CA ASP A 156 5.40 8.17 13.15
C ASP A 156 5.08 9.63 13.56
N GLU A 157 5.71 10.61 12.91
CA GLU A 157 5.46 12.04 13.16
C GLU A 157 4.14 12.50 12.52
N ILE A 158 3.80 11.97 11.35
CA ILE A 158 2.63 12.42 10.55
C ILE A 158 1.39 11.57 10.76
N ARG A 159 1.52 10.35 11.32
CA ARG A 159 0.40 9.45 11.53
C ARG A 159 -0.31 9.68 12.87
N PHE A 160 -1.60 9.39 12.86
CA PHE A 160 -2.46 9.52 14.03
C PHE A 160 -2.37 8.30 14.99
N THR A 161 -2.29 7.08 14.44
CA THR A 161 -2.29 5.83 15.21
C THR A 161 -0.92 5.52 15.80
N LYS A 162 -0.65 6.01 16.99
CA LYS A 162 0.65 5.88 17.67
C LYS A 162 1.08 4.45 18.04
N PRO A 163 0.18 3.49 18.39
CA PRO A 163 0.60 2.12 18.73
C PRO A 163 1.19 1.34 17.54
N ILE A 164 0.88 1.70 16.30
CA ILE A 164 1.42 1.05 15.11
C ILE A 164 2.64 1.87 14.65
N THR A 165 3.82 1.55 15.17
CA THR A 165 5.06 2.28 14.84
C THR A 165 5.66 1.84 13.51
N GLY A 166 6.52 2.69 12.93
CA GLY A 166 7.29 2.34 11.73
C GLY A 166 8.18 1.12 11.94
N SER A 167 8.80 0.98 13.13
CA SER A 167 9.58 -0.20 13.50
C SER A 167 8.73 -1.48 13.53
N PHE A 168 7.52 -1.41 14.12
CA PHE A 168 6.61 -2.56 14.13
C PHE A 168 6.19 -2.96 12.69
N ILE A 169 5.92 -2.00 11.83
CA ILE A 169 5.61 -2.27 10.41
C ILE A 169 6.81 -2.89 9.69
N TYR A 170 8.04 -2.45 9.99
CA TYR A 170 9.24 -3.09 9.44
C TYR A 170 9.31 -4.57 9.83
N GLU A 171 9.09 -4.89 11.12
CA GLU A 171 9.08 -6.27 11.62
C GLU A 171 8.01 -7.14 10.94
N CYS A 172 6.81 -6.59 10.75
CA CYS A 172 5.71 -7.31 10.10
C CYS A 172 5.96 -7.58 8.62
N ILE A 173 6.60 -6.64 7.91
CA ILE A 173 6.70 -6.71 6.45
C ILE A 173 8.08 -7.20 5.99
N TYR A 174 9.17 -6.63 6.51
CA TYR A 174 10.51 -6.74 5.93
C TYR A 174 11.51 -7.54 6.73
N GLU A 175 11.24 -7.81 8.02
CA GLU A 175 12.20 -8.50 8.89
C GLU A 175 12.46 -9.93 8.40
N LYS A 176 13.69 -10.17 7.90
CA LYS A 176 14.08 -11.45 7.30
C LYS A 176 14.23 -12.57 8.33
N THR A 177 14.52 -12.23 9.59
CA THR A 177 14.62 -13.19 10.70
C THR A 177 13.26 -13.61 11.24
N ASN A 178 12.19 -12.86 10.93
CA ASN A 178 10.81 -13.23 11.24
C ASN A 178 10.23 -14.13 10.14
N PRO A 179 10.09 -15.44 10.34
CA PRO A 179 9.59 -16.36 9.33
C PRO A 179 8.14 -16.08 8.91
N GLY A 180 7.37 -15.37 9.74
CA GLY A 180 6.00 -14.95 9.48
C GLY A 180 5.87 -13.59 8.79
N SER A 181 6.98 -12.88 8.54
CA SER A 181 6.93 -11.57 7.84
C SER A 181 6.36 -11.72 6.42
N VAL A 182 5.71 -10.64 5.94
CA VAL A 182 5.08 -10.66 4.61
C VAL A 182 6.11 -10.96 3.51
N ILE A 183 7.33 -10.40 3.61
CA ILE A 183 8.39 -10.65 2.61
C ILE A 183 8.80 -12.13 2.57
N ASN A 184 8.92 -12.79 3.72
CA ASN A 184 9.30 -14.19 3.77
C ASN A 184 8.17 -15.09 3.23
N LEU A 185 6.92 -14.87 3.66
CA LEU A 185 5.79 -15.67 3.21
C LEU A 185 5.47 -15.45 1.74
N SER A 186 5.50 -14.21 1.26
CA SER A 186 5.30 -13.92 -0.16
C SER A 186 6.42 -14.46 -1.05
N ASN A 187 7.69 -14.40 -0.61
CA ASN A 187 8.80 -15.01 -1.35
C ASN A 187 8.66 -16.53 -1.46
N ARG A 188 8.21 -17.20 -0.39
CA ARG A 188 7.92 -18.66 -0.46
C ARG A 188 6.79 -18.95 -1.44
N ALA A 189 5.77 -18.09 -1.47
CA ALA A 189 4.62 -18.23 -2.36
C ALA A 189 4.98 -18.07 -3.85
N ILE A 190 5.86 -17.12 -4.20
CA ILE A 190 6.21 -16.83 -5.60
C ILE A 190 7.40 -17.64 -6.13
N HIS A 191 8.22 -18.21 -5.25
CA HIS A 191 9.40 -18.99 -5.65
C HIS A 191 9.20 -20.48 -5.35
N PRO A 192 8.71 -21.27 -6.31
CA PRO A 192 8.48 -22.70 -6.11
C PRO A 192 9.78 -23.49 -5.87
N VAL A 193 10.91 -22.93 -6.28
CA VAL A 193 12.24 -23.52 -6.05
C VAL A 193 13.19 -22.45 -5.51
N THR A 194 13.92 -22.78 -4.43
CA THR A 194 14.91 -21.87 -3.86
C THR A 194 16.05 -22.61 -3.19
N THR A 195 17.27 -22.08 -3.35
CA THR A 195 18.45 -22.55 -2.60
C THR A 195 18.69 -21.71 -1.33
N LYS A 196 17.95 -20.62 -1.15
CA LYS A 196 18.10 -19.70 -0.01
C LYS A 196 17.47 -20.31 1.25
N PRO A 197 18.22 -20.59 2.34
CA PRO A 197 17.73 -21.30 3.51
C PRO A 197 16.49 -20.65 4.15
N TRP A 198 16.44 -19.31 4.19
CA TRP A 198 15.35 -18.56 4.80
C TRP A 198 14.04 -18.57 3.99
N ASN A 199 14.10 -18.95 2.72
CA ASN A 199 12.92 -19.07 1.86
C ASN A 199 12.44 -20.50 1.71
N LYS A 200 13.16 -21.50 2.24
CA LYS A 200 12.76 -22.92 2.15
C LYS A 200 11.59 -23.21 3.07
N THR A 201 10.69 -24.06 2.59
CA THR A 201 9.58 -24.63 3.39
C THR A 201 9.89 -26.04 3.93
N GLY A 202 10.97 -26.66 3.45
CA GLY A 202 11.39 -27.99 3.86
C GLY A 202 12.85 -28.26 3.51
N SER A 203 13.30 -29.51 3.70
CA SER A 203 14.68 -29.96 3.42
C SER A 203 15.04 -29.96 1.92
N MET A 204 14.04 -30.12 1.06
CA MET A 204 14.18 -30.05 -0.39
C MET A 204 14.14 -28.59 -0.85
N ASN A 205 14.63 -28.31 -2.07
CA ASN A 205 14.65 -26.97 -2.64
C ASN A 205 13.30 -26.51 -3.19
N CYS A 206 12.25 -27.30 -3.05
CA CYS A 206 10.88 -26.94 -3.45
C CYS A 206 10.12 -26.25 -2.33
N ASN A 207 9.36 -25.21 -2.66
CA ASN A 207 8.52 -24.48 -1.74
C ASN A 207 7.05 -24.80 -1.98
N PHE A 208 6.52 -25.72 -1.17
CA PHE A 208 5.08 -26.00 -1.13
C PHE A 208 4.56 -25.60 0.25
N MET A 209 3.84 -24.47 0.33
CA MET A 209 3.47 -23.83 1.61
C MET A 209 2.26 -24.48 2.30
N PHE A 210 1.75 -25.63 1.78
CA PHE A 210 0.43 -26.09 2.26
C PHE A 210 0.22 -27.53 1.86
N THR A 211 0.61 -28.32 2.73
CA THR A 211 0.45 -29.75 2.51
C THR A 211 -0.46 -30.37 3.54
N THR A 212 -0.62 -29.70 4.69
CA THR A 212 -1.44 -30.21 5.79
C THR A 212 -2.46 -29.20 6.29
N PRO A 213 -3.57 -29.66 6.94
CA PRO A 213 -4.50 -28.75 7.62
C PRO A 213 -3.84 -27.85 8.68
N THR A 214 -2.79 -28.35 9.37
CA THR A 214 -2.02 -27.60 10.36
C THR A 214 -1.28 -26.43 9.69
N ASP A 215 -0.60 -26.68 8.56
CA ASP A 215 0.09 -25.63 7.82
C ASP A 215 -0.89 -24.54 7.36
N THR A 216 -2.07 -24.97 6.89
CA THR A 216 -3.14 -24.04 6.47
C THR A 216 -3.62 -23.16 7.63
N ALA A 217 -3.83 -23.74 8.81
CA ALA A 217 -4.25 -22.99 10.00
C ALA A 217 -3.18 -21.98 10.45
N GLU A 218 -1.89 -22.38 10.46
CA GLU A 218 -0.78 -21.48 10.75
C GLU A 218 -0.66 -20.33 9.74
N LEU A 219 -0.86 -20.60 8.46
CA LEU A 219 -0.85 -19.57 7.42
C LEU A 219 -1.99 -18.56 7.61
N TRP A 220 -3.21 -18.98 7.94
CA TRP A 220 -4.30 -18.07 8.27
C TRP A 220 -3.98 -17.23 9.51
N LYS A 221 -3.43 -17.86 10.55
CA LYS A 221 -3.03 -17.16 11.77
C LYS A 221 -2.00 -16.05 11.46
N HIS A 222 -0.94 -16.35 10.71
CA HIS A 222 0.05 -15.34 10.29
C HIS A 222 -0.58 -14.25 9.43
N TYR A 223 -1.47 -14.59 8.51
CA TYR A 223 -2.15 -13.64 7.66
C TYR A 223 -2.94 -12.60 8.48
N TYR A 224 -3.77 -13.04 9.43
CA TYR A 224 -4.63 -12.15 10.20
C TYR A 224 -3.99 -11.56 11.46
N ILE A 225 -2.78 -11.96 11.82
CA ILE A 225 -2.03 -11.31 12.90
C ILE A 225 -1.46 -9.95 12.46
N TYR A 226 -0.93 -9.86 11.24
CA TYR A 226 -0.24 -8.66 10.77
C TYR A 226 -1.09 -7.78 9.85
N LEU A 227 -1.95 -8.40 9.04
CA LEU A 227 -2.71 -7.69 8.03
C LEU A 227 -3.52 -6.51 8.55
N PRO A 228 -4.25 -6.59 9.69
CA PRO A 228 -5.02 -5.45 10.17
C PRO A 228 -4.15 -4.23 10.47
N ALA A 229 -3.02 -4.42 11.13
CA ALA A 229 -2.09 -3.33 11.45
C ALA A 229 -1.48 -2.71 10.19
N ILE A 230 -1.11 -3.54 9.21
CA ILE A 230 -0.59 -3.10 7.92
C ILE A 230 -1.64 -2.28 7.17
N LEU A 231 -2.89 -2.73 7.12
CA LEU A 231 -3.98 -2.03 6.43
C LEU A 231 -4.30 -0.67 7.07
N ILE A 232 -4.30 -0.60 8.41
CA ILE A 232 -4.48 0.64 9.15
C ILE A 232 -3.34 1.61 8.81
N PHE A 233 -2.11 1.15 8.87
CA PHE A 233 -0.93 1.93 8.51
C PHE A 233 -1.04 2.50 7.09
N TYR A 234 -1.40 1.68 6.11
CA TYR A 234 -1.62 2.12 4.73
C TYR A 234 -2.76 3.11 4.60
N SER A 235 -3.87 2.90 5.32
CA SER A 235 -4.99 3.84 5.31
C SER A 235 -4.57 5.22 5.80
N GLU A 236 -3.73 5.29 6.83
CA GLU A 236 -3.17 6.55 7.32
C GLU A 236 -2.20 7.18 6.33
N LEU A 237 -1.29 6.41 5.72
CA LEU A 237 -0.37 6.95 4.72
C LEU A 237 -1.11 7.50 3.49
N PHE A 238 -2.12 6.80 2.99
CA PHE A 238 -2.94 7.31 1.89
C PHE A 238 -3.76 8.54 2.29
N ASN A 239 -4.24 8.61 3.53
CA ASN A 239 -4.84 9.83 4.03
C ASN A 239 -3.81 10.98 4.05
N CYS A 240 -2.59 10.76 4.57
CA CYS A 240 -1.53 11.76 4.55
C CYS A 240 -1.17 12.19 3.13
N ALA A 241 -1.08 11.26 2.18
CA ALA A 241 -0.80 11.56 0.79
C ALA A 241 -1.90 12.42 0.14
N VAL A 242 -3.18 12.00 0.25
CA VAL A 242 -4.28 12.70 -0.41
C VAL A 242 -4.54 14.06 0.22
N PHE A 243 -4.61 14.15 1.55
CA PHE A 243 -4.92 15.40 2.25
C PHE A 243 -3.70 16.33 2.39
N GLY A 244 -2.48 15.79 2.31
CA GLY A 244 -1.25 16.59 2.36
C GLY A 244 -0.83 17.16 1.00
N LEU A 245 -0.79 16.30 -0.03
CA LEU A 245 -0.34 16.72 -1.37
C LEU A 245 -1.39 17.54 -2.15
N PHE A 246 -2.69 17.34 -1.86
CA PHE A 246 -3.79 17.96 -2.60
C PHE A 246 -4.70 18.79 -1.70
N LYS A 247 -4.12 19.43 -0.69
CA LYS A 247 -4.86 20.25 0.31
C LYS A 247 -5.76 21.33 -0.29
N ASP A 248 -5.38 21.86 -1.45
CA ASP A 248 -6.11 22.93 -2.12
C ASP A 248 -7.26 22.41 -3.02
N GLU A 249 -7.29 21.12 -3.30
CA GLU A 249 -8.31 20.47 -4.13
C GLU A 249 -9.27 19.57 -3.31
N VAL A 250 -8.82 19.07 -2.16
CA VAL A 250 -9.61 18.16 -1.31
C VAL A 250 -10.38 18.91 -0.24
N ASN A 251 -11.62 18.46 0.04
CA ASN A 251 -12.34 18.97 1.21
C ASN A 251 -11.73 18.44 2.52
N MET A 252 -11.00 19.30 3.24
CA MET A 252 -10.31 18.95 4.49
C MET A 252 -11.23 18.50 5.61
N GLU A 253 -12.54 18.81 5.59
CA GLU A 253 -13.51 18.32 6.58
C GLU A 253 -13.74 16.80 6.51
N LEU A 254 -13.36 16.18 5.41
CA LEU A 254 -13.45 14.72 5.24
C LEU A 254 -12.36 13.98 6.03
N TYR A 255 -11.22 14.61 6.30
CA TYR A 255 -10.09 13.96 6.97
C TYR A 255 -10.46 13.42 8.37
N PRO A 256 -10.98 14.25 9.31
CA PRO A 256 -11.36 13.74 10.64
C PRO A 256 -12.45 12.67 10.57
N LYS A 257 -13.41 12.79 9.65
CA LYS A 257 -14.46 11.78 9.46
C LYS A 257 -13.90 10.42 9.02
N ARG A 258 -12.84 10.42 8.22
CA ARG A 258 -12.15 9.21 7.81
C ARG A 258 -11.38 8.57 8.97
N LEU A 259 -10.69 9.37 9.77
CA LEU A 259 -9.97 8.89 10.97
C LEU A 259 -10.95 8.31 11.99
N GLU A 260 -12.07 8.98 12.27
CA GLU A 260 -13.11 8.47 13.16
C GLU A 260 -13.67 7.11 12.68
N LYS A 261 -13.90 6.98 11.38
CA LYS A 261 -14.39 5.72 10.82
C LYS A 261 -13.34 4.60 10.93
N LEU A 262 -12.07 4.90 10.68
CA LEU A 262 -10.97 3.95 10.86
C LEU A 262 -10.88 3.50 12.33
N ALA A 263 -10.98 4.43 13.28
CA ALA A 263 -10.99 4.11 14.72
C ALA A 263 -12.13 3.15 15.09
N LYS A 264 -13.35 3.38 14.59
CA LYS A 264 -14.49 2.48 14.83
C LYS A 264 -14.27 1.07 14.26
N ILE A 265 -13.65 0.95 13.09
CA ILE A 265 -13.30 -0.36 12.52
C ILE A 265 -12.28 -1.07 13.42
N MET A 266 -11.28 -0.33 13.92
CA MET A 266 -10.28 -0.88 14.84
C MET A 266 -10.89 -1.38 16.16
N GLU A 267 -11.79 -0.62 16.77
CA GLU A 267 -12.48 -1.02 18.01
C GLU A 267 -13.30 -2.32 17.82
N THR A 268 -13.89 -2.49 16.64
CA THR A 268 -14.63 -3.71 16.29
C THR A 268 -13.69 -4.90 16.06
N ALA A 269 -12.54 -4.66 15.41
CA ALA A 269 -11.57 -5.71 15.12
C ALA A 269 -10.76 -6.16 16.35
N PHE A 270 -10.51 -5.22 17.26
CA PHE A 270 -9.71 -5.43 18.48
C PHE A 270 -10.48 -4.97 19.73
N PRO A 271 -11.56 -5.67 20.09
CA PRO A 271 -12.32 -5.30 21.29
C PRO A 271 -11.41 -5.30 22.50
N LYS A 272 -11.46 -4.22 23.30
CA LYS A 272 -10.75 -4.17 24.58
C LYS A 272 -11.22 -5.37 25.41
N LYS A 273 -10.30 -6.22 25.83
CA LYS A 273 -10.61 -7.26 26.82
C LYS A 273 -11.12 -6.54 28.05
N SER A 274 -12.41 -6.71 28.34
CA SER A 274 -13.04 -6.27 29.60
C SER A 274 -12.48 -7.04 30.79
#